data_f189af82bd2e8d7ad292012777acb3f4
#
_entry.id   f189af82bd2e8d7ad292012777acb3f4
#
_cell.length_a   1.000
_cell.length_b   1.000
_cell.length_c   1.000
_cell.angle_alpha   90.00
_cell.angle_beta   90.00
_cell.angle_gamma   90.00
#
_symmetry.space_group_name_H-M   'P 1'
#
loop_
_entity.id
_entity.type
_entity.pdbx_description
1 polymer ?
#
loop_
_entity_poly.entity_id
_entity_poly.type
_entity_poly.pdbx_seq_one_letter_code
_entity_poly.pdbx_strand_id
1 'polypeptide(L)'
;MKKRVLSLLLCTAMTIGTLSGCGKEAGNDEGKTTEVLGNDAEDEMTEVKIWHDGDENIMQTIADCANEKLAEDNIKVTFEKKSGLTDQLQLYGNDESNGPDMYLYAHDSLGTFAEMGILAPITDVISEDVMADLLPMTVEAGNYKDTQYLMPVYYETLLFMYNKAKWEGDVPETTDELYDYMVAHTDVDAGTYALVNQHSTAYNVAPVINGFGGYIIDKDANPGLNT
;
A
#
# COMPACT_ATOMS: atom_id res chain seq x y z
N MET A 1 -7.53 -11.42 14.42
CA MET A 1 -8.59 -11.35 15.43
C MET A 1 -8.65 -12.56 16.38
N LYS A 2 -8.74 -13.83 15.93
CA LYS A 2 -8.84 -14.99 16.84
C LYS A 2 -7.62 -15.24 17.74
N LYS A 3 -6.40 -14.87 17.31
CA LYS A 3 -5.17 -15.06 18.12
C LYS A 3 -4.98 -13.99 19.19
N ARG A 4 -5.45 -12.75 18.96
CA ARG A 4 -5.37 -11.65 19.94
C ARG A 4 -6.35 -11.86 21.13
N VAL A 5 -7.53 -12.43 20.86
CA VAL A 5 -8.51 -12.76 21.92
C VAL A 5 -7.99 -13.87 22.84
N LEU A 6 -7.19 -14.82 22.33
CA LEU A 6 -6.64 -15.91 23.12
C LEU A 6 -5.51 -15.43 24.05
N SER A 7 -4.74 -14.41 23.65
CA SER A 7 -3.66 -13.83 24.44
C SER A 7 -4.20 -13.01 25.63
N LEU A 8 -5.31 -12.27 25.42
CA LEU A 8 -5.96 -11.53 26.52
C LEU A 8 -6.59 -12.46 27.56
N LEU A 9 -7.14 -13.60 27.14
CA LEU A 9 -7.73 -14.59 28.07
C LEU A 9 -6.69 -15.29 28.96
N LEU A 10 -5.43 -15.40 28.47
CA LEU A 10 -4.36 -16.02 29.28
C LEU A 10 -3.80 -15.07 30.33
N CYS A 11 -3.78 -13.75 30.09
CA CYS A 11 -3.33 -12.76 31.08
C CYS A 11 -4.30 -12.57 32.24
N THR A 12 -5.61 -12.72 32.00
CA THR A 12 -6.64 -12.59 33.06
C THR A 12 -6.69 -13.78 34.03
N ALA A 13 -6.15 -14.95 33.67
CA ALA A 13 -6.13 -16.13 34.52
C ALA A 13 -5.01 -16.15 35.57
N MET A 14 -3.98 -15.29 35.46
CA MET A 14 -2.84 -15.26 36.38
C MET A 14 -2.94 -14.22 37.50
N THR A 15 -3.96 -13.36 37.54
CA THR A 15 -4.09 -12.31 38.57
C THR A 15 -5.08 -12.62 39.70
N ILE A 16 -5.69 -13.82 39.74
CA ILE A 16 -6.67 -14.20 40.79
C ILE A 16 -6.06 -15.03 41.94
N GLY A 17 -4.74 -15.19 41.99
CA GLY A 17 -4.04 -16.16 42.86
C GLY A 17 -3.42 -15.65 44.16
N THR A 18 -3.52 -14.37 44.56
CA THR A 18 -2.88 -13.93 45.82
C THR A 18 -3.67 -12.85 46.56
N LEU A 19 -4.74 -13.19 47.24
CA LEU A 19 -5.25 -12.44 48.39
C LEU A 19 -6.18 -13.35 49.23
N SER A 20 -5.58 -14.24 50.00
CA SER A 20 -6.25 -14.88 51.15
C SER A 20 -5.43 -14.54 52.38
N GLY A 21 -5.94 -13.64 53.22
CA GLY A 21 -5.35 -13.27 54.49
C GLY A 21 -6.38 -12.66 55.40
N CYS A 22 -6.97 -13.49 56.22
CA CYS A 22 -7.59 -13.34 57.56
C CYS A 22 -8.02 -11.97 58.08
N GLY A 23 -9.28 -11.94 58.65
CA GLY A 23 -9.66 -11.04 59.73
C GLY A 23 -11.15 -10.86 59.94
N LYS A 24 -11.75 -11.70 60.76
CA LYS A 24 -12.87 -11.65 61.73
C LYS A 24 -13.92 -10.52 61.74
N GLU A 25 -15.15 -11.04 61.70
CA GLU A 25 -16.37 -10.79 62.55
C GLU A 25 -17.26 -9.56 62.37
N ALA A 26 -18.48 -9.93 62.05
CA ALA A 26 -19.81 -9.55 62.64
C ALA A 26 -20.45 -8.23 62.21
N GLY A 27 -21.65 -8.37 61.66
CA GLY A 27 -22.69 -7.34 61.61
C GLY A 27 -23.68 -7.50 60.46
N ASN A 28 -24.84 -8.04 60.78
CA ASN A 28 -26.05 -8.04 59.96
C ASN A 28 -26.42 -6.63 59.49
N ASP A 29 -26.70 -6.40 58.22
CA ASP A 29 -27.92 -5.68 57.85
C ASP A 29 -28.29 -5.95 56.36
N GLU A 30 -29.58 -6.11 56.16
CA GLU A 30 -30.20 -6.34 54.84
C GLU A 30 -30.28 -5.02 54.09
N GLY A 31 -29.63 -4.94 52.93
CA GLY A 31 -29.74 -3.82 52.00
C GLY A 31 -29.53 -4.31 50.59
N LYS A 32 -30.64 -4.65 49.93
CA LYS A 32 -30.70 -5.04 48.51
C LYS A 32 -30.36 -3.84 47.65
N THR A 33 -29.12 -3.75 47.22
CA THR A 33 -28.73 -2.81 46.16
C THR A 33 -28.25 -3.63 44.95
N THR A 34 -29.09 -3.65 43.93
CA THR A 34 -28.73 -4.17 42.62
C THR A 34 -27.74 -3.19 42.03
N GLU A 35 -26.46 -3.40 42.19
CA GLU A 35 -25.47 -2.73 41.35
C GLU A 35 -25.63 -3.25 39.94
N VAL A 36 -26.23 -2.40 39.09
CA VAL A 36 -26.10 -2.50 37.66
C VAL A 36 -24.63 -2.22 37.38
N LEU A 37 -23.85 -3.29 37.14
CA LEU A 37 -22.57 -3.19 36.48
C LEU A 37 -22.84 -2.65 35.09
N GLY A 38 -22.78 -1.34 34.94
CA GLY A 38 -22.63 -0.68 33.67
C GLY A 38 -21.36 -1.22 33.05
N ASN A 39 -21.48 -2.03 32.02
CA ASN A 39 -20.40 -2.25 31.08
C ASN A 39 -20.25 -0.96 30.28
N ASP A 40 -19.59 0.03 30.85
CA ASP A 40 -18.92 1.06 30.09
C ASP A 40 -17.64 0.42 29.50
N ALA A 41 -17.82 -0.43 28.49
CA ALA A 41 -16.78 -0.64 27.52
C ALA A 41 -16.69 0.72 26.80
N GLU A 42 -15.76 1.57 27.21
CA GLU A 42 -15.31 2.66 26.38
C GLU A 42 -14.94 2.01 25.04
N ASP A 43 -15.63 2.40 23.96
CA ASP A 43 -15.30 1.97 22.60
C ASP A 43 -13.88 2.44 22.31
N GLU A 44 -12.92 1.56 22.49
CA GLU A 44 -11.50 1.84 22.30
C GLU A 44 -11.28 2.15 20.81
N MET A 45 -10.77 3.35 20.53
CA MET A 45 -10.47 3.78 19.17
C MET A 45 -9.42 2.86 18.54
N THR A 46 -9.74 2.27 17.39
CA THR A 46 -8.78 1.47 16.62
C THR A 46 -7.95 2.39 15.74
N GLU A 47 -6.65 2.46 15.99
CA GLU A 47 -5.73 3.18 15.11
C GLU A 47 -5.21 2.25 14.00
N VAL A 48 -5.25 2.73 12.74
CA VAL A 48 -4.69 2.08 11.55
C VAL A 48 -3.56 2.95 11.03
N LYS A 49 -2.35 2.44 11.08
CA LYS A 49 -1.14 3.12 10.63
C LYS A 49 -0.77 2.68 9.23
N ILE A 50 -0.67 3.63 8.31
CA ILE A 50 -0.31 3.39 6.90
C ILE A 50 1.03 4.07 6.60
N TRP A 51 2.02 3.28 6.17
CA TRP A 51 3.28 3.84 5.69
C TRP A 51 3.21 4.15 4.19
N HIS A 52 3.85 5.24 3.77
CA HIS A 52 3.93 5.67 2.38
C HIS A 52 5.24 6.42 2.09
N ASP A 53 5.55 6.62 0.81
CA ASP A 53 6.66 7.48 0.35
C ASP A 53 6.19 8.67 -0.51
N GLY A 54 4.87 8.80 -0.72
CA GLY A 54 4.24 9.81 -1.55
C GLY A 54 4.23 11.24 -0.96
N ASP A 55 3.44 12.10 -1.57
CA ASP A 55 3.26 13.50 -1.10
C ASP A 55 2.44 13.55 0.18
N GLU A 56 2.98 14.21 1.22
CA GLU A 56 2.36 14.29 2.53
C GLU A 56 1.04 15.08 2.52
N ASN A 57 0.89 16.10 1.67
CA ASN A 57 -0.36 16.87 1.61
C ASN A 57 -1.50 16.06 0.99
N ILE A 58 -1.17 15.25 -0.03
CA ILE A 58 -2.12 14.34 -0.64
C ILE A 58 -2.56 13.28 0.38
N MET A 59 -1.61 12.67 1.09
CA MET A 59 -1.89 11.64 2.09
C MET A 59 -2.70 12.21 3.26
N GLN A 60 -2.40 13.43 3.70
CA GLN A 60 -3.19 14.09 4.73
C GLN A 60 -4.64 14.31 4.28
N THR A 61 -4.85 14.74 3.04
CA THR A 61 -6.20 14.92 2.48
C THR A 61 -6.97 13.59 2.45
N ILE A 62 -6.30 12.50 2.10
CA ILE A 62 -6.89 11.15 2.10
C ILE A 62 -7.22 10.73 3.53
N ALA A 63 -6.31 10.96 4.49
CA ALA A 63 -6.53 10.66 5.90
C ALA A 63 -7.73 11.39 6.47
N ASP A 64 -7.85 12.70 6.20
CA ASP A 64 -8.96 13.52 6.67
C ASP A 64 -10.31 13.00 6.14
N CYS A 65 -10.38 12.66 4.84
CA CYS A 65 -11.57 12.10 4.22
C CYS A 65 -11.92 10.70 4.78
N ALA A 66 -10.91 9.85 5.01
CA ALA A 66 -11.10 8.52 5.60
C ALA A 66 -11.60 8.63 7.05
N ASN A 67 -10.98 9.48 7.85
CA ASN A 67 -11.33 9.67 9.26
C ASN A 67 -12.73 10.25 9.44
N GLU A 68 -13.18 11.14 8.54
CA GLU A 68 -14.56 11.63 8.54
C GLU A 68 -15.58 10.48 8.35
N LYS A 69 -15.28 9.55 7.43
CA LYS A 69 -16.15 8.40 7.12
C LYS A 69 -16.14 7.31 8.18
N LEU A 70 -15.00 7.12 8.84
CA LEU A 70 -14.77 6.04 9.80
C LEU A 70 -14.99 6.45 11.25
N ALA A 71 -15.37 7.73 11.49
CA ALA A 71 -15.58 8.26 12.83
C ALA A 71 -16.65 7.52 13.62
N GLU A 72 -17.72 7.07 12.97
CA GLU A 72 -18.83 6.32 13.61
C GLU A 72 -18.41 4.89 13.98
N ASP A 73 -17.37 4.35 13.32
CA ASP A 73 -16.83 3.01 13.58
C ASP A 73 -15.68 3.02 14.60
N ASN A 74 -15.37 4.19 15.20
CA ASN A 74 -14.24 4.40 16.10
C ASN A 74 -12.89 3.96 15.50
N ILE A 75 -12.70 4.16 14.19
CA ILE A 75 -11.46 3.87 13.48
C ILE A 75 -10.78 5.17 13.08
N LYS A 76 -9.48 5.28 13.38
CA LYS A 76 -8.62 6.39 13.00
C LYS A 76 -7.49 5.93 12.10
N VAL A 77 -7.37 6.52 10.93
CA VAL A 77 -6.31 6.27 9.97
C VAL A 77 -5.23 7.34 10.09
N THR A 78 -3.97 6.92 10.13
CA THR A 78 -2.80 7.80 10.12
C THR A 78 -1.85 7.40 9.01
N PHE A 79 -1.36 8.38 8.24
CA PHE A 79 -0.33 8.17 7.23
C PHE A 79 1.02 8.65 7.77
N GLU A 80 2.04 7.81 7.63
CA GLU A 80 3.40 8.11 8.07
C GLU A 80 4.37 7.96 6.90
N LYS A 81 5.02 9.06 6.52
CA LYS A 81 6.00 9.05 5.43
C LYS A 81 7.29 8.37 5.86
N LYS A 82 7.79 7.47 5.01
CA LYS A 82 9.06 6.76 5.20
C LYS A 82 9.99 6.98 4.02
N SER A 83 11.23 7.34 4.31
CA SER A 83 12.30 7.30 3.31
C SER A 83 12.83 5.87 3.22
N GLY A 84 13.08 5.37 1.99
CA GLY A 84 13.52 3.99 1.78
C GLY A 84 12.49 2.98 2.25
N LEU A 85 11.23 3.16 1.84
CA LEU A 85 10.08 2.39 2.33
C LEU A 85 10.27 0.88 2.14
N THR A 86 10.90 0.44 1.03
CA THR A 86 11.23 -0.98 0.81
C THR A 86 12.05 -1.56 1.94
N ASP A 87 13.14 -0.89 2.33
CA ASP A 87 14.02 -1.35 3.41
C ASP A 87 13.31 -1.32 4.77
N GLN A 88 12.50 -0.28 5.00
CA GLN A 88 11.73 -0.14 6.23
C GLN A 88 10.69 -1.27 6.36
N LEU A 89 10.00 -1.64 5.28
CA LEU A 89 9.06 -2.75 5.28
C LEU A 89 9.75 -4.10 5.47
N GLN A 90 10.94 -4.31 4.90
CA GLN A 90 11.70 -5.53 5.14
C GLN A 90 12.14 -5.68 6.60
N LEU A 91 12.45 -4.57 7.28
CA LEU A 91 12.87 -4.59 8.67
C LEU A 91 11.70 -4.70 9.66
N TYR A 92 10.61 -4.00 9.39
CA TYR A 92 9.53 -3.79 10.35
C TYR A 92 8.16 -4.33 9.91
N GLY A 93 8.00 -4.81 8.67
CA GLY A 93 6.71 -5.24 8.14
C GLY A 93 6.04 -6.37 8.93
N ASN A 94 6.84 -7.20 9.62
CA ASN A 94 6.36 -8.26 10.52
C ASN A 94 6.36 -7.86 12.01
N ASP A 95 6.74 -6.62 12.34
CA ASP A 95 6.78 -6.15 13.73
C ASP A 95 5.43 -5.52 14.11
N GLU A 96 4.63 -6.24 14.89
CA GLU A 96 3.30 -5.80 15.34
C GLU A 96 3.33 -4.50 16.17
N SER A 97 4.47 -4.14 16.73
CA SER A 97 4.59 -2.96 17.61
C SER A 97 5.13 -1.72 16.87
N ASN A 98 6.08 -1.91 15.95
CA ASN A 98 6.79 -0.83 15.30
C ASN A 98 6.48 -0.73 13.78
N GLY A 99 5.94 -1.77 13.19
CA GLY A 99 5.53 -1.81 11.79
C GLY A 99 4.21 -1.09 11.52
N PRO A 100 3.83 -0.95 10.25
CA PRO A 100 2.54 -0.45 9.84
C PRO A 100 1.48 -1.56 9.86
N ASP A 101 0.20 -1.17 9.92
CA ASP A 101 -0.92 -2.08 9.63
C ASP A 101 -1.12 -2.26 8.12
N MET A 102 -0.82 -1.20 7.34
CA MET A 102 -0.91 -1.17 5.88
C MET A 102 0.23 -0.32 5.30
N TYR A 103 0.45 -0.44 4.00
CA TYR A 103 1.33 0.49 3.28
C TYR A 103 0.73 0.88 1.93
N LEU A 104 1.10 2.06 1.43
CA LEU A 104 0.80 2.56 0.09
C LEU A 104 2.11 2.76 -0.66
N TYR A 105 2.37 1.91 -1.66
CA TYR A 105 3.64 1.89 -2.39
C TYR A 105 3.51 1.23 -3.76
N ALA A 106 4.55 1.35 -4.58
CA ALA A 106 4.63 0.65 -5.85
C ALA A 106 4.60 -0.89 -5.67
N HIS A 107 4.02 -1.59 -6.64
CA HIS A 107 3.81 -3.04 -6.56
C HIS A 107 5.03 -3.89 -6.93
N ASP A 108 6.11 -3.30 -7.40
CA ASP A 108 7.31 -3.98 -7.91
C ASP A 108 8.04 -4.86 -6.88
N SER A 109 7.84 -4.60 -5.58
CA SER A 109 8.35 -5.43 -4.48
C SER A 109 7.37 -6.49 -3.98
N LEU A 110 6.20 -6.66 -4.60
CA LEU A 110 5.14 -7.58 -4.17
C LEU A 110 5.65 -8.99 -3.90
N GLY A 111 6.36 -9.59 -4.86
CA GLY A 111 6.87 -10.96 -4.74
C GLY A 111 7.81 -11.13 -3.54
N THR A 112 8.70 -10.16 -3.32
CA THR A 112 9.61 -10.16 -2.17
C THR A 112 8.85 -10.10 -0.85
N PHE A 113 7.88 -9.20 -0.72
CA PHE A 113 7.12 -9.02 0.51
C PHE A 113 6.19 -10.19 0.81
N ALA A 114 5.61 -10.81 -0.24
CA ALA A 114 4.81 -12.02 -0.10
C ALA A 114 5.66 -13.21 0.39
N GLU A 115 6.85 -13.44 -0.19
CA GLU A 115 7.77 -14.50 0.22
C GLU A 115 8.33 -14.28 1.63
N MET A 116 8.50 -13.04 2.07
CA MET A 116 8.90 -12.72 3.44
C MET A 116 7.75 -12.84 4.47
N GLY A 117 6.52 -13.10 4.01
CA GLY A 117 5.35 -13.19 4.87
C GLY A 117 4.92 -11.85 5.50
N ILE A 118 5.35 -10.73 4.91
CA ILE A 118 4.95 -9.37 5.34
C ILE A 118 3.50 -9.11 4.96
N LEU A 119 3.05 -9.67 3.83
CA LEU A 119 1.71 -9.45 3.29
C LEU A 119 0.75 -10.57 3.69
N ALA A 120 -0.46 -10.19 4.07
CA ALA A 120 -1.59 -11.09 4.19
C ALA A 120 -2.43 -11.02 2.90
N PRO A 121 -3.02 -12.15 2.45
CA PRO A 121 -4.01 -12.13 1.37
C PRO A 121 -5.17 -11.20 1.69
N ILE A 122 -5.63 -10.42 0.71
CA ILE A 122 -6.73 -9.47 0.88
C ILE A 122 -8.10 -10.02 0.47
N THR A 123 -8.15 -11.23 -0.07
CA THR A 123 -9.38 -11.88 -0.56
C THR A 123 -10.48 -12.02 0.51
N ASP A 124 -10.08 -12.11 1.78
CA ASP A 124 -11.03 -12.22 2.89
C ASP A 124 -11.56 -10.86 3.38
N VAL A 125 -10.95 -9.75 2.92
CA VAL A 125 -11.29 -8.39 3.38
C VAL A 125 -11.82 -7.49 2.27
N ILE A 126 -11.54 -7.80 1.01
CA ILE A 126 -12.03 -7.06 -0.16
C ILE A 126 -12.95 -7.98 -0.95
N SER A 127 -14.18 -7.53 -1.24
CA SER A 127 -15.12 -8.31 -2.03
C SER A 127 -14.72 -8.39 -3.51
N GLU A 128 -15.11 -9.48 -4.17
CA GLU A 128 -14.89 -9.66 -5.61
C GLU A 128 -15.55 -8.54 -6.44
N ASP A 129 -16.70 -8.02 -6.03
CA ASP A 129 -17.38 -6.93 -6.71
C ASP A 129 -16.55 -5.64 -6.73
N VAL A 130 -15.88 -5.30 -5.63
CA VAL A 130 -14.99 -4.14 -5.56
C VAL A 130 -13.79 -4.31 -6.50
N MET A 131 -13.22 -5.52 -6.55
CA MET A 131 -12.09 -5.81 -7.45
C MET A 131 -12.52 -5.82 -8.92
N ALA A 132 -13.75 -6.23 -9.23
CA ALA A 132 -14.27 -6.27 -10.60
C ALA A 132 -14.51 -4.87 -11.20
N ASP A 133 -14.71 -3.85 -10.37
CA ASP A 133 -14.84 -2.45 -10.82
C ASP A 133 -13.50 -1.80 -11.20
N LEU A 134 -12.37 -2.45 -10.87
CA LEU A 134 -11.03 -1.94 -11.16
C LEU A 134 -10.53 -2.39 -12.53
N LEU A 135 -9.52 -1.72 -13.07
CA LEU A 135 -8.89 -2.12 -14.33
C LEU A 135 -8.22 -3.49 -14.15
N PRO A 136 -8.54 -4.50 -14.99
CA PRO A 136 -8.02 -5.86 -14.81
C PRO A 136 -6.51 -5.94 -14.69
N MET A 137 -5.76 -5.15 -15.48
CA MET A 137 -4.30 -5.13 -15.45
C MET A 137 -3.74 -4.63 -14.12
N THR A 138 -4.44 -3.72 -13.42
CA THR A 138 -4.01 -3.23 -12.11
C THR A 138 -4.30 -4.23 -11.01
N VAL A 139 -5.39 -5.00 -11.14
CA VAL A 139 -5.71 -6.11 -10.24
C VAL A 139 -4.67 -7.22 -10.39
N GLU A 140 -4.33 -7.60 -11.64
CA GLU A 140 -3.29 -8.60 -11.92
C GLU A 140 -1.93 -8.20 -11.33
N ALA A 141 -1.57 -6.92 -11.37
CA ALA A 141 -0.34 -6.41 -10.76
C ALA A 141 -0.27 -6.58 -9.24
N GLY A 142 -1.41 -6.75 -8.58
CA GLY A 142 -1.52 -7.04 -7.15
C GLY A 142 -1.55 -8.52 -6.79
N ASN A 143 -1.47 -9.41 -7.81
CA ASN A 143 -1.51 -10.86 -7.63
C ASN A 143 -0.10 -11.46 -7.65
N TYR A 144 0.16 -12.42 -6.77
CA TYR A 144 1.39 -13.19 -6.75
C TYR A 144 1.09 -14.66 -6.45
N LYS A 145 1.49 -15.56 -7.35
CA LYS A 145 1.25 -17.02 -7.25
C LYS A 145 -0.22 -17.35 -6.96
N ASP A 146 -1.10 -16.82 -7.81
CA ASP A 146 -2.56 -17.00 -7.72
C ASP A 146 -3.21 -16.47 -6.42
N THR A 147 -2.51 -15.61 -5.68
CA THR A 147 -3.02 -14.99 -4.45
C THR A 147 -3.00 -13.47 -4.59
N GLN A 148 -4.15 -12.84 -4.31
CA GLN A 148 -4.28 -11.38 -4.31
C GLN A 148 -3.82 -10.81 -2.98
N TYR A 149 -2.76 -9.99 -3.02
CA TYR A 149 -2.17 -9.34 -1.85
C TYR A 149 -2.37 -7.83 -1.83
N LEU A 150 -2.46 -7.19 -3.01
CA LEU A 150 -2.55 -5.75 -3.10
C LEU A 150 -3.87 -5.33 -3.75
N MET A 151 -4.43 -4.23 -3.23
CA MET A 151 -5.53 -3.52 -3.85
C MET A 151 -4.98 -2.30 -4.59
N PRO A 152 -5.21 -2.15 -5.91
CA PRO A 152 -4.76 -0.99 -6.64
C PRO A 152 -5.53 0.27 -6.22
N VAL A 153 -4.81 1.34 -5.91
CA VAL A 153 -5.37 2.66 -5.56
C VAL A 153 -5.27 3.62 -6.73
N TYR A 154 -4.15 3.61 -7.42
CA TYR A 154 -3.90 4.35 -8.67
C TYR A 154 -2.84 3.63 -9.49
N TYR A 155 -2.66 4.03 -10.73
CA TYR A 155 -1.56 3.54 -11.57
C TYR A 155 -0.84 4.69 -12.23
N GLU A 156 0.42 4.46 -12.54
CA GLU A 156 1.27 5.36 -13.31
C GLU A 156 1.70 4.70 -14.62
N THR A 157 1.91 5.50 -15.64
CA THR A 157 2.41 5.02 -16.92
C THR A 157 3.30 6.06 -17.58
N LEU A 158 4.19 5.60 -18.46
CA LEU A 158 4.98 6.48 -19.29
C LEU A 158 4.13 6.96 -20.47
N LEU A 159 4.21 8.25 -20.75
CA LEU A 159 3.49 8.88 -21.84
C LEU A 159 4.48 9.56 -22.78
N PHE A 160 4.23 9.43 -24.08
CA PHE A 160 4.84 10.30 -25.07
C PHE A 160 4.03 11.61 -25.11
N MET A 161 4.65 12.71 -24.70
CA MET A 161 4.01 14.03 -24.68
C MET A 161 4.72 14.97 -25.64
N TYR A 162 3.97 15.78 -26.37
CA TYR A 162 4.51 16.81 -27.23
C TYR A 162 3.82 18.15 -27.00
N ASN A 163 4.57 19.23 -27.19
CA ASN A 163 4.04 20.59 -27.12
C ASN A 163 3.45 20.99 -28.47
N LYS A 164 2.12 21.03 -28.56
CA LYS A 164 1.39 21.38 -29.78
C LYS A 164 1.77 22.74 -30.37
N ALA A 165 2.21 23.69 -29.56
CA ALA A 165 2.61 25.02 -30.03
C ALA A 165 4.01 25.06 -30.66
N LYS A 166 4.82 24.01 -30.44
CA LYS A 166 6.20 23.88 -30.93
C LYS A 166 6.39 22.73 -31.90
N TRP A 167 5.38 21.84 -31.99
CA TRP A 167 5.44 20.70 -32.87
C TRP A 167 5.16 21.15 -34.32
N GLU A 168 6.03 20.78 -35.25
CA GLU A 168 5.93 21.12 -36.68
C GLU A 168 5.59 19.85 -37.46
N GLY A 169 4.53 19.91 -38.30
CA GLY A 169 4.09 18.79 -39.10
C GLY A 169 3.21 17.78 -38.35
N ASP A 170 3.09 16.59 -38.95
CA ASP A 170 2.29 15.49 -38.40
C ASP A 170 3.01 14.82 -37.22
N VAL A 171 2.23 14.27 -36.31
CA VAL A 171 2.80 13.50 -35.17
C VAL A 171 3.28 12.15 -35.70
N PRO A 172 4.52 11.72 -35.42
CA PRO A 172 5.05 10.45 -35.90
C PRO A 172 4.21 9.27 -35.40
N GLU A 173 3.94 8.33 -36.30
CA GLU A 173 3.27 7.06 -36.01
C GLU A 173 4.26 5.90 -35.89
N THR A 174 5.50 6.10 -36.36
CA THR A 174 6.56 5.10 -36.31
C THR A 174 7.83 5.64 -35.65
N THR A 175 8.70 4.73 -35.23
CA THR A 175 10.02 5.09 -34.66
C THR A 175 10.93 5.71 -35.70
N ASP A 176 10.82 5.34 -36.99
CA ASP A 176 11.61 5.91 -38.06
C ASP A 176 11.21 7.37 -38.32
N GLU A 177 9.92 7.66 -38.40
CA GLU A 177 9.41 9.03 -38.51
C GLU A 177 9.81 9.91 -37.32
N LEU A 178 9.74 9.34 -36.10
CA LEU A 178 10.21 10.02 -34.87
C LEU A 178 11.71 10.31 -34.95
N TYR A 179 12.51 9.38 -35.44
CA TYR A 179 13.95 9.55 -35.61
C TYR A 179 14.25 10.66 -36.62
N ASP A 180 13.59 10.66 -37.79
CA ASP A 180 13.75 11.69 -38.80
C ASP A 180 13.37 13.08 -38.27
N TYR A 181 12.27 13.16 -37.49
CA TYR A 181 11.88 14.39 -36.81
C TYR A 181 12.95 14.86 -35.83
N MET A 182 13.50 13.95 -35.02
CA MET A 182 14.55 14.26 -34.07
C MET A 182 15.81 14.80 -34.74
N VAL A 183 16.22 14.20 -35.85
CA VAL A 183 17.41 14.64 -36.61
C VAL A 183 17.18 16.05 -37.20
N ALA A 184 15.96 16.31 -37.71
CA ALA A 184 15.65 17.59 -38.35
C ALA A 184 15.51 18.75 -37.32
N HIS A 185 15.12 18.49 -36.09
CA HIS A 185 14.74 19.52 -35.10
C HIS A 185 15.63 19.57 -33.85
N THR A 186 16.74 18.82 -33.84
CA THR A 186 17.74 18.88 -32.76
C THR A 186 18.92 19.75 -33.18
N ASP A 187 19.22 20.77 -32.40
CA ASP A 187 20.42 21.59 -32.54
C ASP A 187 21.18 21.57 -31.19
N VAL A 188 22.23 20.76 -31.14
CA VAL A 188 23.04 20.56 -29.91
C VAL A 188 23.78 21.83 -29.54
N ASP A 189 24.24 22.62 -30.54
CA ASP A 189 25.01 23.85 -30.30
C ASP A 189 24.10 24.95 -29.72
N ALA A 190 22.84 24.99 -30.15
CA ALA A 190 21.82 25.88 -29.60
C ALA A 190 21.16 25.32 -28.31
N GLY A 191 21.49 24.11 -27.88
CA GLY A 191 20.86 23.46 -26.71
C GLY A 191 19.38 23.10 -26.93
N THR A 192 18.96 22.90 -28.18
CA THR A 192 17.58 22.55 -28.54
C THR A 192 17.50 21.07 -28.86
N TYR A 193 16.56 20.38 -28.24
CA TYR A 193 16.35 18.94 -28.41
C TYR A 193 14.89 18.66 -28.79
N ALA A 194 14.70 17.88 -29.87
CA ALA A 194 13.37 17.47 -30.33
C ALA A 194 12.74 16.41 -29.43
N LEU A 195 13.54 15.56 -28.81
CA LEU A 195 13.09 14.55 -27.84
C LEU A 195 14.00 14.57 -26.61
N VAL A 196 13.39 14.50 -25.45
CA VAL A 196 14.08 14.31 -24.18
C VAL A 196 13.47 13.11 -23.47
N ASN A 197 14.29 12.16 -23.08
CA ASN A 197 13.88 10.99 -22.32
C ASN A 197 14.95 10.67 -21.25
N GLN A 198 14.51 10.17 -20.12
CA GLN A 198 15.39 9.67 -19.08
C GLN A 198 15.75 8.20 -19.36
N HIS A 199 16.96 7.91 -19.82
CA HIS A 199 17.43 6.54 -20.11
C HIS A 199 18.21 5.90 -18.97
N SER A 200 18.10 6.41 -17.75
CA SER A 200 18.91 5.96 -16.61
C SER A 200 18.39 4.71 -15.91
N THR A 201 17.17 4.28 -16.21
CA THR A 201 16.53 3.11 -15.60
C THR A 201 15.84 2.24 -16.63
N ALA A 202 15.73 0.95 -16.33
CA ALA A 202 14.98 0.00 -17.16
C ALA A 202 13.51 0.42 -17.34
N TYR A 203 12.90 1.01 -16.32
CA TYR A 203 11.54 1.53 -16.37
C TYR A 203 11.33 2.54 -17.51
N ASN A 204 12.23 3.52 -17.64
CA ASN A 204 12.11 4.59 -18.64
C ASN A 204 12.36 4.12 -20.08
N VAL A 205 13.03 2.99 -20.29
CA VAL A 205 13.29 2.41 -21.62
C VAL A 205 12.35 1.26 -21.97
N ALA A 206 11.57 0.77 -21.00
CA ALA A 206 10.65 -0.34 -21.19
C ALA A 206 9.68 -0.15 -22.38
N PRO A 207 9.08 1.05 -22.63
CA PRO A 207 8.20 1.26 -23.78
C PRO A 207 8.89 0.99 -25.12
N VAL A 208 10.18 1.35 -25.25
CA VAL A 208 10.96 1.11 -26.46
C VAL A 208 11.24 -0.40 -26.62
N ILE A 209 11.69 -1.06 -25.58
CA ILE A 209 11.95 -2.50 -25.59
C ILE A 209 10.67 -3.28 -25.93
N ASN A 210 9.57 -2.97 -25.26
CA ASN A 210 8.29 -3.63 -25.48
C ASN A 210 7.72 -3.34 -26.88
N GLY A 211 7.88 -2.11 -27.37
CA GLY A 211 7.44 -1.71 -28.71
C GLY A 211 8.12 -2.49 -29.84
N PHE A 212 9.36 -2.93 -29.64
CA PHE A 212 10.08 -3.81 -30.56
C PHE A 212 9.89 -5.31 -30.28
N GLY A 213 8.92 -5.67 -29.43
CA GLY A 213 8.57 -7.06 -29.14
C GLY A 213 9.44 -7.74 -28.08
N GLY A 214 10.34 -6.97 -27.46
CA GLY A 214 11.12 -7.44 -26.31
C GLY A 214 10.33 -7.28 -25.00
N TYR A 215 10.91 -7.75 -23.89
CA TYR A 215 10.38 -7.53 -22.55
C TYR A 215 11.53 -7.49 -21.54
N ILE A 216 11.32 -6.82 -20.43
CA ILE A 216 12.29 -6.77 -19.31
C ILE A 216 12.08 -7.99 -18.41
N ILE A 217 10.84 -8.27 -18.08
CA ILE A 217 10.42 -9.41 -17.25
C ILE A 217 9.07 -9.92 -17.80
N ASP A 218 8.87 -11.23 -17.83
CA ASP A 218 7.61 -11.83 -18.25
C ASP A 218 6.62 -12.01 -17.08
N LYS A 219 5.42 -12.52 -17.38
CA LYS A 219 4.37 -12.76 -16.39
C LYS A 219 4.76 -13.81 -15.31
N ASP A 220 5.74 -14.64 -15.58
CA ASP A 220 6.24 -15.67 -14.67
C ASP A 220 7.53 -15.21 -13.94
N ALA A 221 7.80 -13.89 -13.98
CA ALA A 221 8.95 -13.23 -13.38
C ALA A 221 10.32 -13.66 -13.97
N ASN A 222 10.36 -14.19 -15.18
CA ASN A 222 11.62 -14.50 -15.85
C ASN A 222 12.17 -13.26 -16.58
N PRO A 223 13.48 -12.99 -16.46
CA PRO A 223 14.09 -11.86 -17.16
C PRO A 223 14.16 -12.13 -18.68
N GLY A 224 13.73 -11.13 -19.48
CA GLY A 224 13.72 -11.21 -20.94
C GLY A 224 14.98 -10.66 -21.61
N LEU A 225 15.84 -9.96 -20.89
CA LEU A 225 17.04 -9.33 -21.47
C LEU A 225 18.20 -10.27 -21.74
N ASN A 226 18.04 -11.56 -21.46
CA ASN A 226 19.07 -12.60 -21.66
C ASN A 226 18.83 -13.46 -22.90
N THR A 227 17.88 -13.12 -23.75
CA THR A 227 17.50 -13.88 -24.96
C THR A 227 18.07 -13.26 -26.21
#